data_671242108de682091a09bc3b08127385
#
_entry.id   671242108de682091a09bc3b08127385
#
_cell.length_a   1.000
_cell.length_b   1.000
_cell.length_c   1.000
_cell.angle_alpha   90.00
_cell.angle_beta   90.00
_cell.angle_gamma   90.00
#
_symmetry.space_group_name_H-M   'P 1'
#
loop_
_entity.id
_entity.type
_entity.pdbx_description
1 polymer ?
#
loop_
_entity_poly.entity_id
_entity_poly.type
_entity_poly.pdbx_seq_one_letter_code
_entity_poly.pdbx_strand_id
1 'polypeptide(L)'
;MRSKEIGNSRQTEKRLLRDMEVFSSPQFLRLVQRIGKEITDKHDAQIRFYSDATDHRAGYFEGRYIYINTMNMLTQSFPTLDLRSKSLIGVEGHECGHQNYSSIYLRRKYIDGIASGILYPAWPLPETERETGFLQSMKEGFQKKDAVLLGLYLQTAGRLHGYLEDAFIEEQMCRRFPGSIRQGILQNRKRNMEQISSLKSQIVQKKSKLKIMLLLLVQYMFTHKVNTWDGEVAEYME
;
A
#
# COMPACT_ATOMS: atom_id res chain seq x y z
N MET A 1 -28.54 -25.81 -2.35
CA MET A 1 -27.57 -24.73 -2.00
C MET A 1 -26.48 -25.18 -1.02
N ARG A 2 -26.79 -25.76 0.15
CA ARG A 2 -25.78 -26.21 1.16
C ARG A 2 -24.66 -27.13 0.66
N SER A 3 -24.93 -28.06 -0.28
CA SER A 3 -23.86 -28.98 -0.78
C SER A 3 -22.82 -28.33 -1.66
N LYS A 4 -23.14 -27.26 -2.39
CA LYS A 4 -22.17 -26.48 -3.20
C LYS A 4 -21.27 -25.61 -2.30
N GLU A 5 -21.81 -25.07 -1.21
CA GLU A 5 -21.03 -24.27 -0.25
C GLU A 5 -20.01 -25.13 0.51
N ILE A 6 -20.39 -26.35 0.92
CA ILE A 6 -19.49 -27.30 1.60
C ILE A 6 -18.38 -27.78 0.65
N GLY A 7 -18.70 -28.01 -0.64
CA GLY A 7 -17.71 -28.37 -1.64
C GLY A 7 -16.68 -27.27 -1.88
N ASN A 8 -17.11 -26.02 -1.99
CA ASN A 8 -16.23 -24.86 -2.15
C ASN A 8 -15.33 -24.62 -0.92
N SER A 9 -15.86 -24.81 0.29
CA SER A 9 -15.08 -24.67 1.53
C SER A 9 -13.94 -25.69 1.60
N ARG A 10 -14.21 -26.98 1.35
CA ARG A 10 -13.19 -28.04 1.34
C ARG A 10 -12.12 -27.85 0.26
N GLN A 11 -12.51 -27.34 -0.90
CA GLN A 11 -11.58 -27.08 -2.00
C GLN A 11 -10.65 -25.89 -1.68
N THR A 12 -11.20 -24.87 -1.04
CA THR A 12 -10.44 -23.72 -0.54
C THR A 12 -9.46 -24.15 0.54
N GLU A 13 -9.87 -24.95 1.50
CA GLU A 13 -9.02 -25.48 2.57
C GLU A 13 -7.85 -26.31 2.03
N LYS A 14 -8.10 -27.24 1.12
CA LYS A 14 -7.04 -28.04 0.47
C LYS A 14 -6.05 -27.16 -0.29
N ARG A 15 -6.53 -26.09 -0.93
CA ARG A 15 -5.67 -25.14 -1.63
C ARG A 15 -4.75 -24.39 -0.64
N LEU A 16 -5.31 -23.91 0.46
CA LEU A 16 -4.55 -23.20 1.49
C LEU A 16 -3.49 -24.09 2.13
N LEU A 17 -3.82 -25.33 2.46
CA LEU A 17 -2.86 -26.31 2.98
C LEU A 17 -1.71 -26.55 2.01
N ARG A 18 -2.00 -26.75 0.73
CA ARG A 18 -0.97 -26.92 -0.29
C ARG A 18 -0.07 -25.69 -0.43
N ASP A 19 -0.65 -24.49 -0.39
CA ASP A 19 0.11 -23.23 -0.45
C ASP A 19 1.04 -23.12 0.77
N MET A 20 0.54 -23.42 1.96
CA MET A 20 1.36 -23.43 3.18
C MET A 20 2.52 -24.42 3.09
N GLU A 21 2.29 -25.64 2.59
CA GLU A 21 3.34 -26.64 2.38
C GLU A 21 4.43 -26.12 1.43
N VAL A 22 4.04 -25.52 0.30
CA VAL A 22 4.99 -24.99 -0.68
C VAL A 22 5.74 -23.78 -0.12
N PHE A 23 5.05 -22.81 0.45
CA PHE A 23 5.67 -21.57 0.92
C PHE A 23 6.47 -21.70 2.20
N SER A 24 6.26 -22.78 2.98
CA SER A 24 7.09 -23.15 4.12
C SER A 24 8.21 -24.14 3.74
N SER A 25 8.26 -24.61 2.49
CA SER A 25 9.28 -25.57 2.07
C SER A 25 10.68 -24.97 2.13
N PRO A 26 11.70 -25.74 2.54
CA PRO A 26 13.07 -25.25 2.58
C PRO A 26 13.58 -24.75 1.23
N GLN A 27 13.07 -25.28 0.12
CA GLN A 27 13.43 -24.89 -1.24
C GLN A 27 12.92 -23.48 -1.53
N PHE A 28 11.63 -23.22 -1.26
CA PHE A 28 11.03 -21.91 -1.47
C PHE A 28 11.68 -20.85 -0.58
N LEU A 29 11.84 -21.14 0.71
CA LEU A 29 12.46 -20.21 1.66
C LEU A 29 13.91 -19.85 1.26
N ARG A 30 14.71 -20.83 0.82
CA ARG A 30 16.07 -20.55 0.32
C ARG A 30 16.07 -19.67 -0.93
N LEU A 31 15.13 -19.92 -1.86
CA LEU A 31 15.00 -19.12 -3.07
C LEU A 31 14.73 -17.65 -2.71
N VAL A 32 13.73 -17.42 -1.89
CA VAL A 32 13.29 -16.05 -1.53
C VAL A 32 14.35 -15.33 -0.69
N GLN A 33 14.97 -16.03 0.29
CA GLN A 33 16.09 -15.47 1.05
C GLN A 33 17.28 -15.09 0.16
N ARG A 34 17.55 -15.87 -0.89
CA ARG A 34 18.58 -15.53 -1.87
C ARG A 34 18.18 -14.29 -2.67
N ILE A 35 16.95 -14.24 -3.18
CA ILE A 35 16.43 -13.06 -3.89
C ILE A 35 16.58 -11.83 -3.00
N GLY A 36 16.07 -11.86 -1.77
CA GLY A 36 16.11 -10.73 -0.86
C GLY A 36 17.52 -10.21 -0.59
N LYS A 37 18.50 -11.11 -0.44
CA LYS A 37 19.92 -10.73 -0.26
C LYS A 37 20.51 -10.03 -1.49
N GLU A 38 20.07 -10.40 -2.68
CA GLU A 38 20.57 -9.82 -3.94
C GLU A 38 19.92 -8.45 -4.24
N ILE A 39 18.70 -8.22 -3.77
CA ILE A 39 17.94 -7.01 -4.09
C ILE A 39 17.94 -5.96 -2.99
N THR A 40 18.41 -6.28 -1.78
CA THR A 40 18.57 -5.30 -0.70
C THR A 40 19.99 -4.75 -0.65
N ASP A 41 20.10 -3.45 -0.40
CA ASP A 41 21.40 -2.77 -0.19
C ASP A 41 21.95 -3.00 1.24
N LYS A 42 21.15 -3.57 2.14
CA LYS A 42 21.55 -3.92 3.50
C LYS A 42 21.95 -5.38 3.58
N HIS A 43 23.25 -5.65 3.66
CA HIS A 43 23.82 -7.00 3.66
C HIS A 43 23.37 -7.90 4.82
N ASP A 44 22.81 -7.33 5.89
CA ASP A 44 22.32 -8.04 7.05
C ASP A 44 20.79 -8.25 7.05
N ALA A 45 20.10 -7.87 5.96
CA ALA A 45 18.67 -8.06 5.82
C ALA A 45 18.30 -9.55 5.88
N GLN A 46 17.27 -9.86 6.67
CA GLN A 46 16.76 -11.21 6.84
C GLN A 46 15.28 -11.27 6.47
N ILE A 47 14.97 -12.11 5.48
CA ILE A 47 13.59 -12.34 5.05
C ILE A 47 12.98 -13.42 5.95
N ARG A 48 11.80 -13.13 6.50
CA ARG A 48 11.02 -14.04 7.34
C ARG A 48 9.62 -14.20 6.79
N PHE A 49 9.23 -15.44 6.56
CA PHE A 49 7.85 -15.76 6.19
C PHE A 49 7.05 -16.14 7.44
N TYR A 50 5.81 -15.69 7.45
CA TYR A 50 4.80 -16.12 8.42
C TYR A 50 3.46 -16.31 7.71
N SER A 51 2.52 -16.99 8.36
CA SER A 51 1.21 -17.33 7.79
C SER A 51 0.14 -16.91 8.77
N ASP A 52 -0.47 -15.76 8.53
CA ASP A 52 -1.56 -15.24 9.35
C ASP A 52 -2.64 -14.62 8.44
N ALA A 53 -3.80 -15.28 8.35
CA ALA A 53 -4.94 -14.82 7.57
C ALA A 53 -5.68 -13.63 8.22
N THR A 54 -5.40 -13.32 9.49
CA THR A 54 -6.01 -12.21 10.23
C THR A 54 -5.20 -10.93 10.11
N ASP A 55 -3.90 -11.03 9.78
CA ASP A 55 -3.06 -9.88 9.51
C ASP A 55 -3.33 -9.34 8.09
N HIS A 56 -3.81 -8.11 8.02
CA HIS A 56 -4.12 -7.46 6.74
C HIS A 56 -2.88 -6.99 5.96
N ARG A 57 -1.69 -7.02 6.57
CA ARG A 57 -0.44 -6.64 5.91
C ARG A 57 0.02 -7.76 5.00
N ALA A 58 0.44 -7.40 3.79
CA ALA A 58 1.11 -8.34 2.90
C ALA A 58 2.56 -8.60 3.33
N GLY A 59 3.23 -7.57 3.81
CA GLY A 59 4.53 -7.60 4.41
C GLY A 59 4.77 -6.36 5.27
N TYR A 60 5.92 -6.32 5.92
CA TYR A 60 6.44 -5.15 6.61
C TYR A 60 7.91 -5.36 6.95
N PHE A 61 8.64 -4.28 7.21
CA PHE A 61 10.00 -4.38 7.69
C PHE A 61 10.15 -3.80 9.11
N GLU A 62 11.04 -4.41 9.88
CA GLU A 62 11.38 -3.97 11.22
C GLU A 62 12.90 -4.14 11.43
N GLY A 63 13.62 -3.02 11.48
CA GLY A 63 15.07 -3.03 11.55
C GLY A 63 15.71 -3.73 10.34
N ARG A 64 16.34 -4.89 10.58
CA ARG A 64 16.94 -5.74 9.53
C ARG A 64 16.02 -6.85 9.04
N TYR A 65 14.86 -7.02 9.66
CA TYR A 65 13.93 -8.08 9.32
C TYR A 65 12.88 -7.59 8.35
N ILE A 66 12.65 -8.36 7.29
CA ILE A 66 11.56 -8.19 6.35
C ILE A 66 10.61 -9.36 6.56
N TYR A 67 9.39 -9.07 6.96
CA TYR A 67 8.35 -10.07 7.21
C TYR A 67 7.39 -10.11 6.04
N ILE A 68 7.08 -11.31 5.56
CA ILE A 68 6.16 -11.54 4.44
C ILE A 68 5.08 -12.52 4.87
N ASN A 69 3.84 -12.08 4.79
CA ASN A 69 2.68 -12.90 5.12
C ASN A 69 2.25 -13.73 3.92
N THR A 70 2.43 -15.04 3.99
CA THR A 70 2.05 -15.94 2.88
C THR A 70 0.54 -16.09 2.73
N MET A 71 -0.23 -15.72 3.77
CA MET A 71 -1.69 -15.79 3.79
C MET A 71 -2.37 -14.44 3.56
N ASN A 72 -1.62 -13.41 3.14
CA ASN A 72 -2.19 -12.09 2.88
C ASN A 72 -3.26 -12.14 1.78
N MET A 73 -4.26 -11.27 1.90
CA MET A 73 -5.44 -11.24 1.02
C MET A 73 -5.07 -11.04 -0.46
N LEU A 74 -4.07 -10.20 -0.75
CA LEU A 74 -3.63 -9.94 -2.13
C LEU A 74 -3.12 -11.23 -2.77
N THR A 75 -2.16 -11.90 -2.15
CA THR A 75 -1.60 -13.17 -2.64
C THR A 75 -2.69 -14.23 -2.78
N GLN A 76 -3.56 -14.37 -1.80
CA GLN A 76 -4.63 -15.36 -1.82
C GLN A 76 -5.73 -15.07 -2.86
N SER A 77 -5.81 -13.85 -3.37
CA SER A 77 -6.74 -13.49 -4.45
C SER A 77 -6.38 -14.08 -5.82
N PHE A 78 -5.15 -14.56 -6.00
CA PHE A 78 -4.71 -15.16 -7.27
C PHE A 78 -5.13 -16.64 -7.38
N PRO A 79 -5.59 -17.07 -8.57
CA PRO A 79 -6.19 -18.39 -8.74
C PRO A 79 -5.18 -19.55 -8.72
N THR A 80 -3.93 -19.34 -9.18
CA THR A 80 -2.95 -20.41 -9.33
C THR A 80 -1.78 -20.26 -8.36
N LEU A 81 -1.14 -21.36 -8.01
CA LEU A 81 0.04 -21.38 -7.15
C LEU A 81 1.20 -20.55 -7.76
N ASP A 82 1.40 -20.62 -9.07
CA ASP A 82 2.42 -19.83 -9.78
C ASP A 82 2.19 -18.32 -9.60
N LEU A 83 0.96 -17.85 -9.79
CA LEU A 83 0.61 -16.44 -9.60
C LEU A 83 0.75 -16.02 -8.14
N ARG A 84 0.43 -16.89 -7.18
CA ARG A 84 0.62 -16.60 -5.75
C ARG A 84 2.10 -16.56 -5.38
N SER A 85 2.92 -17.46 -5.94
CA SER A 85 4.38 -17.41 -5.76
C SER A 85 4.99 -16.12 -6.32
N LYS A 86 4.57 -15.70 -7.51
CA LYS A 86 4.97 -14.41 -8.10
C LYS A 86 4.51 -13.23 -7.26
N SER A 87 3.31 -13.30 -6.70
CA SER A 87 2.80 -12.28 -5.79
C SER A 87 3.68 -12.13 -4.55
N LEU A 88 4.09 -13.23 -3.92
CA LEU A 88 4.99 -13.19 -2.75
C LEU A 88 6.37 -12.61 -3.10
N ILE A 89 6.93 -12.93 -4.27
CA ILE A 89 8.17 -12.32 -4.77
C ILE A 89 7.97 -10.82 -5.01
N GLY A 90 6.80 -10.40 -5.48
CA GLY A 90 6.44 -8.99 -5.63
C GLY A 90 6.31 -8.27 -4.29
N VAL A 91 5.73 -8.89 -3.27
CA VAL A 91 5.68 -8.36 -1.90
C VAL A 91 7.09 -8.22 -1.33
N GLU A 92 7.94 -9.23 -1.50
CA GLU A 92 9.34 -9.17 -1.09
C GLU A 92 10.08 -8.01 -1.75
N GLY A 93 9.91 -7.83 -3.06
CA GLY A 93 10.49 -6.72 -3.81
C GLY A 93 10.03 -5.36 -3.29
N HIS A 94 8.75 -5.21 -2.94
CA HIS A 94 8.18 -4.01 -2.36
C HIS A 94 8.80 -3.70 -0.98
N GLU A 95 8.85 -4.66 -0.08
CA GLU A 95 9.41 -4.47 1.27
C GLU A 95 10.94 -4.20 1.25
N CYS A 96 11.67 -4.87 0.34
CA CYS A 96 13.08 -4.53 0.08
C CYS A 96 13.23 -3.11 -0.49
N GLY A 97 12.28 -2.65 -1.30
CA GLY A 97 12.22 -1.29 -1.79
C GLY A 97 12.12 -0.26 -0.66
N HIS A 98 11.25 -0.48 0.32
CA HIS A 98 11.19 0.35 1.52
C HIS A 98 12.52 0.35 2.28
N GLN A 99 13.16 -0.80 2.42
CA GLN A 99 14.43 -0.87 3.11
C GLN A 99 15.56 -0.13 2.39
N ASN A 100 15.55 -0.12 1.05
CA ASN A 100 16.57 0.54 0.24
C ASN A 100 16.34 2.05 0.12
N TYR A 101 15.09 2.49 0.00
CA TYR A 101 14.77 3.85 -0.44
C TYR A 101 13.95 4.68 0.56
N SER A 102 13.33 4.07 1.59
CA SER A 102 12.56 4.81 2.58
C SER A 102 13.40 5.31 3.73
N SER A 103 13.07 6.50 4.22
CA SER A 103 13.70 7.08 5.41
C SER A 103 12.71 7.23 6.55
N ILE A 104 12.64 6.21 7.43
CA ILE A 104 11.84 6.28 8.66
C ILE A 104 12.23 7.49 9.52
N TYR A 105 13.52 7.82 9.55
CA TYR A 105 14.02 8.97 10.31
C TYR A 105 13.44 10.30 9.81
N LEU A 106 13.45 10.54 8.50
CA LEU A 106 12.92 11.78 7.94
C LEU A 106 11.39 11.87 8.12
N ARG A 107 10.69 10.76 7.92
CA ARG A 107 9.24 10.68 8.18
C ARG A 107 8.90 11.00 9.62
N ARG A 108 9.62 10.40 10.58
CA ARG A 108 9.41 10.65 12.01
C ARG A 108 9.71 12.10 12.36
N LYS A 109 10.83 12.64 11.89
CA LYS A 109 11.22 14.04 12.08
C LYS A 109 10.15 15.02 11.56
N TYR A 110 9.54 14.72 10.42
CA TYR A 110 8.45 15.51 9.87
C TYR A 110 7.21 15.47 10.78
N ILE A 111 6.77 14.28 11.17
CA ILE A 111 5.60 14.09 12.06
C ILE A 111 5.82 14.81 13.39
N ASP A 112 6.96 14.60 14.03
CA ASP A 112 7.30 15.21 15.31
C ASP A 112 7.41 16.75 15.18
N GLY A 113 7.96 17.24 14.07
CA GLY A 113 8.06 18.66 13.78
C GLY A 113 6.69 19.35 13.62
N ILE A 114 5.75 18.71 12.93
CA ILE A 114 4.37 19.21 12.80
C ILE A 114 3.66 19.14 14.17
N ALA A 115 3.74 18.01 14.85
CA ALA A 115 3.07 17.82 16.14
C ALA A 115 3.57 18.80 17.22
N SER A 116 4.85 19.14 17.19
CA SER A 116 5.46 20.13 18.13
C SER A 116 5.25 21.58 17.72
N GLY A 117 4.77 21.82 16.49
CA GLY A 117 4.59 23.18 15.94
C GLY A 117 5.91 23.85 15.51
N ILE A 118 6.96 23.07 15.27
CA ILE A 118 8.25 23.55 14.72
C ILE A 118 8.18 23.61 13.20
N LEU A 119 7.49 22.67 12.57
CA LEU A 119 7.24 22.64 11.13
C LEU A 119 5.79 23.02 10.84
N TYR A 120 5.62 23.78 9.79
CA TYR A 120 4.31 24.13 9.25
C TYR A 120 4.24 23.68 7.79
N PRO A 121 3.08 23.23 7.31
CA PRO A 121 2.91 22.92 5.90
C PRO A 121 3.10 24.19 5.04
N ALA A 122 3.59 24.02 3.84
CA ALA A 122 3.55 25.08 2.84
C ALA A 122 2.10 25.36 2.49
N TRP A 123 1.69 26.63 2.60
CA TRP A 123 0.32 27.03 2.30
C TRP A 123 0.21 27.45 0.84
N PRO A 124 -0.77 26.92 0.09
CA PRO A 124 -1.03 27.39 -1.26
C PRO A 124 -1.55 28.85 -1.22
N LEU A 125 -1.43 29.55 -2.33
CA LEU A 125 -2.08 30.84 -2.50
C LEU A 125 -3.57 30.61 -2.76
N PRO A 126 -4.48 31.22 -1.97
CA PRO A 126 -5.92 31.07 -2.19
C PRO A 126 -6.36 31.85 -3.44
N GLU A 127 -7.22 31.23 -4.23
CA GLU A 127 -7.80 31.85 -5.44
C GLU A 127 -9.19 32.40 -5.18
N THR A 128 -9.85 31.97 -4.10
CA THR A 128 -11.22 32.39 -3.75
C THR A 128 -11.30 32.85 -2.29
N GLU A 129 -12.33 33.66 -1.99
CA GLU A 129 -12.62 34.09 -0.61
C GLU A 129 -12.87 32.87 0.34
N ARG A 130 -13.53 31.84 -0.18
CA ARG A 130 -13.79 30.62 0.57
C ARG A 130 -12.48 29.92 0.96
N GLU A 131 -11.54 29.82 0.04
CA GLU A 131 -10.21 29.25 0.30
C GLU A 131 -9.42 30.10 1.27
N THR A 132 -9.48 31.42 1.14
CA THR A 132 -8.85 32.35 2.08
C THR A 132 -9.35 32.11 3.50
N GLY A 133 -10.68 32.06 3.70
CA GLY A 133 -11.25 31.75 5.03
C GLY A 133 -10.86 30.39 5.57
N PHE A 134 -10.84 29.36 4.70
CA PHE A 134 -10.41 28.03 5.08
C PHE A 134 -8.93 28.01 5.50
N LEU A 135 -8.04 28.58 4.70
CA LEU A 135 -6.61 28.67 5.01
C LEU A 135 -6.33 29.44 6.29
N GLN A 136 -7.08 30.52 6.54
CA GLN A 136 -6.97 31.28 7.79
C GLN A 136 -7.34 30.40 8.99
N SER A 137 -8.46 29.67 8.92
CA SER A 137 -8.89 28.75 9.97
C SER A 137 -7.87 27.63 10.22
N MET A 138 -7.28 27.08 9.13
CA MET A 138 -6.22 26.09 9.22
C MET A 138 -4.98 26.65 9.94
N LYS A 139 -4.50 27.84 9.56
CA LYS A 139 -3.34 28.49 10.18
C LYS A 139 -3.56 28.73 11.68
N GLU A 140 -4.75 29.24 12.06
CA GLU A 140 -5.12 29.45 13.46
C GLU A 140 -5.15 28.15 14.26
N GLY A 141 -5.71 27.07 13.67
CA GLY A 141 -5.73 25.74 14.30
C GLY A 141 -4.33 25.20 14.55
N PHE A 142 -3.42 25.35 13.56
CA PHE A 142 -2.01 24.97 13.74
C PHE A 142 -1.33 25.80 14.83
N GLN A 143 -1.53 27.12 14.87
CA GLN A 143 -0.97 28.00 15.90
C GLN A 143 -1.47 27.64 17.29
N LYS A 144 -2.78 27.31 17.43
CA LYS A 144 -3.41 26.90 18.68
C LYS A 144 -3.10 25.45 19.06
N LYS A 145 -2.39 24.70 18.19
CA LYS A 145 -2.13 23.27 18.34
C LYS A 145 -3.42 22.45 18.53
N ASP A 146 -4.45 22.75 17.73
CA ASP A 146 -5.71 22.01 17.79
C ASP A 146 -5.46 20.52 17.48
N ALA A 147 -5.69 19.68 18.48
CA ALA A 147 -5.38 18.25 18.41
C ALA A 147 -6.18 17.51 17.32
N VAL A 148 -7.44 17.92 17.08
CA VAL A 148 -8.31 17.31 16.08
C VAL A 148 -7.80 17.67 14.68
N LEU A 149 -7.51 18.96 14.44
CA LEU A 149 -6.97 19.44 13.18
C LEU A 149 -5.62 18.81 12.87
N LEU A 150 -4.69 18.81 13.83
CA LEU A 150 -3.36 18.21 13.67
C LEU A 150 -3.46 16.70 13.41
N GLY A 151 -4.33 16.00 14.14
CA GLY A 151 -4.57 14.57 13.94
C GLY A 151 -5.10 14.27 12.52
N LEU A 152 -6.09 15.03 12.06
CA LEU A 152 -6.65 14.88 10.71
C LEU A 152 -5.60 15.17 9.62
N TYR A 153 -4.84 16.25 9.79
CA TYR A 153 -3.76 16.61 8.88
C TYR A 153 -2.71 15.51 8.81
N LEU A 154 -2.16 15.07 9.95
CA LEU A 154 -1.12 14.05 9.98
C LEU A 154 -1.60 12.70 9.44
N GLN A 155 -2.86 12.33 9.70
CA GLN A 155 -3.44 11.12 9.14
C GLN A 155 -3.54 11.20 7.61
N THR A 156 -3.99 12.33 7.08
CA THR A 156 -4.16 12.54 5.63
C THR A 156 -2.79 12.61 4.94
N ALA A 157 -1.87 13.40 5.48
CA ALA A 157 -0.51 13.53 4.98
C ALA A 157 0.23 12.19 5.02
N GLY A 158 0.07 11.42 6.11
CA GLY A 158 0.66 10.10 6.25
C GLY A 158 0.17 9.09 5.22
N ARG A 159 -1.12 9.12 4.88
CA ARG A 159 -1.68 8.27 3.80
C ARG A 159 -1.15 8.67 2.42
N LEU A 160 -1.15 9.97 2.14
CA LEU A 160 -0.65 10.48 0.86
C LEU A 160 0.84 10.16 0.70
N HIS A 161 1.63 10.39 1.76
CA HIS A 161 3.05 10.03 1.79
C HIS A 161 3.24 8.53 1.51
N GLY A 162 2.47 7.64 2.16
CA GLY A 162 2.55 6.21 1.92
C GLY A 162 2.33 5.85 0.45
N TYR A 163 1.28 6.39 -0.18
CA TYR A 163 1.01 6.13 -1.60
C TYR A 163 2.13 6.63 -2.53
N LEU A 164 2.67 7.82 -2.27
CA LEU A 164 3.77 8.39 -3.06
C LEU A 164 5.05 7.57 -2.87
N GLU A 165 5.33 7.17 -1.64
CA GLU A 165 6.48 6.33 -1.29
C GLU A 165 6.38 4.96 -1.98
N ASP A 166 5.23 4.28 -1.89
CA ASP A 166 4.98 3.00 -2.56
C ASP A 166 5.18 3.12 -4.07
N ALA A 167 4.63 4.16 -4.70
CA ALA A 167 4.82 4.39 -6.13
C ALA A 167 6.30 4.60 -6.49
N PHE A 168 7.02 5.38 -5.69
CA PHE A 168 8.44 5.66 -5.89
C PHE A 168 9.30 4.41 -5.72
N ILE A 169 9.16 3.68 -4.61
CA ILE A 169 9.98 2.50 -4.34
C ILE A 169 9.73 1.39 -5.36
N GLU A 170 8.47 1.17 -5.73
CA GLU A 170 8.13 0.16 -6.73
C GLU A 170 8.72 0.51 -8.10
N GLU A 171 8.71 1.79 -8.49
CA GLU A 171 9.35 2.21 -9.74
C GLU A 171 10.87 2.00 -9.71
N GLN A 172 11.54 2.34 -8.60
CA GLN A 172 12.97 2.09 -8.44
C GLN A 172 13.30 0.59 -8.50
N MET A 173 12.53 -0.25 -7.80
CA MET A 173 12.71 -1.69 -7.80
C MET A 173 12.46 -2.30 -9.18
N CYS A 174 11.41 -1.86 -9.89
CA CYS A 174 11.11 -2.31 -11.24
C CYS A 174 12.19 -1.94 -12.26
N ARG A 175 12.81 -0.76 -12.12
CA ARG A 175 13.92 -0.33 -12.99
C ARG A 175 15.19 -1.12 -12.71
N ARG A 176 15.52 -1.31 -11.44
CA ARG A 176 16.74 -1.97 -11.01
C ARG A 176 16.70 -3.49 -11.23
N PHE A 177 15.52 -4.11 -11.07
CA PHE A 177 15.32 -5.56 -11.13
C PHE A 177 14.22 -5.93 -12.13
N PRO A 178 14.50 -5.88 -13.45
CA PRO A 178 13.49 -6.04 -14.49
C PRO A 178 12.93 -7.46 -14.66
N GLY A 179 13.43 -8.44 -13.89
CA GLY A 179 13.00 -9.85 -13.93
C GLY A 179 11.75 -10.14 -13.08
N SER A 180 11.84 -11.19 -12.24
CA SER A 180 10.74 -11.69 -11.40
C SER A 180 10.21 -10.66 -10.40
N ILE A 181 11.07 -9.79 -9.87
CA ILE A 181 10.69 -8.71 -8.97
C ILE A 181 9.72 -7.75 -9.67
N ARG A 182 10.11 -7.22 -10.83
CA ARG A 182 9.23 -6.34 -11.62
C ARG A 182 7.91 -7.02 -11.96
N GLN A 183 7.96 -8.28 -12.41
CA GLN A 183 6.75 -9.02 -12.75
C GLN A 183 5.81 -9.17 -11.55
N GLY A 184 6.35 -9.52 -10.39
CA GLY A 184 5.58 -9.68 -9.16
C GLY A 184 4.98 -8.35 -8.67
N ILE A 185 5.76 -7.27 -8.65
CA ILE A 185 5.28 -5.93 -8.27
C ILE A 185 4.15 -5.48 -9.20
N LEU A 186 4.36 -5.53 -10.52
CA LEU A 186 3.34 -5.09 -11.48
C LEU A 186 2.07 -5.94 -11.43
N GLN A 187 2.21 -7.26 -11.21
CA GLN A 187 1.08 -8.16 -11.01
C GLN A 187 0.26 -7.78 -9.76
N ASN A 188 0.94 -7.53 -8.64
CA ASN A 188 0.32 -7.11 -7.40
C ASN A 188 -0.35 -5.75 -7.53
N ARG A 189 0.32 -4.78 -8.14
CA ARG A 189 -0.21 -3.45 -8.43
C ARG A 189 -1.52 -3.54 -9.22
N LYS A 190 -1.51 -4.27 -10.33
CA LYS A 190 -2.70 -4.49 -11.15
C LYS A 190 -3.84 -5.09 -10.33
N ARG A 191 -3.54 -6.14 -9.54
CA ARG A 191 -4.55 -6.83 -8.73
C ARG A 191 -5.15 -5.95 -7.65
N ASN A 192 -4.32 -5.14 -6.97
CA ASN A 192 -4.79 -4.16 -5.99
C ASN A 192 -5.74 -3.14 -6.62
N MET A 193 -5.39 -2.64 -7.82
CA MET A 193 -6.24 -1.65 -8.52
C MET A 193 -7.56 -2.24 -8.99
N GLU A 194 -7.58 -3.51 -9.41
CA GLU A 194 -8.81 -4.24 -9.77
C GLU A 194 -9.77 -4.41 -8.57
N GLN A 195 -9.25 -4.42 -7.34
CA GLN A 195 -10.05 -4.54 -6.11
C GLN A 195 -10.65 -3.21 -5.65
N ILE A 196 -10.22 -2.07 -6.18
CA ILE A 196 -10.81 -0.77 -5.87
C ILE A 196 -12.18 -0.69 -6.55
N SER A 197 -13.21 -0.50 -5.75
CA SER A 197 -14.58 -0.34 -6.22
C SER A 197 -14.70 0.85 -7.19
N SER A 198 -15.63 0.76 -8.14
CA SER A 198 -15.96 1.89 -9.03
C SER A 198 -16.39 3.12 -8.25
N LEU A 199 -16.21 4.32 -8.81
CA LEU A 199 -16.63 5.59 -8.20
C LEU A 199 -18.10 5.55 -7.77
N LYS A 200 -18.99 5.11 -8.65
CA LYS A 200 -20.42 4.93 -8.35
C LYS A 200 -20.67 4.07 -7.10
N SER A 201 -19.97 2.94 -7.00
CA SER A 201 -20.07 2.07 -5.82
C SER A 201 -19.58 2.76 -4.55
N GLN A 202 -18.51 3.56 -4.64
CA GLN A 202 -17.96 4.31 -3.50
C GLN A 202 -18.91 5.39 -3.02
N ILE A 203 -19.59 6.10 -3.94
CA ILE A 203 -20.61 7.10 -3.64
C ILE A 203 -21.83 6.44 -2.96
N VAL A 204 -22.33 5.32 -3.50
CA VAL A 204 -23.42 4.55 -2.89
C VAL A 204 -23.06 4.07 -1.48
N GLN A 205 -21.78 3.69 -1.25
CA GLN A 205 -21.27 3.32 0.08
C GLN A 205 -21.07 4.54 1.01
N LYS A 206 -21.41 5.76 0.58
CA LYS A 206 -21.27 7.01 1.35
C LYS A 206 -19.85 7.24 1.88
N LYS A 207 -18.84 6.86 1.10
CA LYS A 207 -17.45 7.20 1.45
C LYS A 207 -17.27 8.72 1.41
N SER A 208 -16.43 9.26 2.28
CA SER A 208 -16.14 10.70 2.25
C SER A 208 -15.48 11.12 0.94
N LYS A 209 -15.70 12.36 0.48
CA LYS A 209 -15.06 12.92 -0.73
C LYS A 209 -13.53 12.75 -0.69
N LEU A 210 -12.89 13.11 0.42
CA LEU A 210 -11.44 12.93 0.61
C LEU A 210 -10.98 11.48 0.37
N LYS A 211 -11.72 10.50 0.90
CA LYS A 211 -11.39 9.08 0.69
C LYS A 211 -11.52 8.68 -0.78
N ILE A 212 -12.55 9.16 -1.46
CA ILE A 212 -12.77 8.94 -2.90
C ILE A 212 -11.61 9.54 -3.69
N MET A 213 -11.27 10.82 -3.46
CA MET A 213 -10.17 11.51 -4.12
C MET A 213 -8.84 10.75 -3.95
N LEU A 214 -8.51 10.32 -2.73
CA LEU A 214 -7.30 9.55 -2.48
C LEU A 214 -7.28 8.21 -3.24
N LEU A 215 -8.41 7.52 -3.35
CA LEU A 215 -8.50 6.27 -4.11
C LEU A 215 -8.37 6.48 -5.63
N LEU A 216 -8.95 7.57 -6.16
CA LEU A 216 -8.78 7.96 -7.56
C LEU A 216 -7.32 8.33 -7.86
N LEU A 217 -6.69 9.10 -6.97
CA LEU A 217 -5.27 9.46 -7.08
C LEU A 217 -4.39 8.20 -7.13
N VAL A 218 -4.60 7.27 -6.22
CA VAL A 218 -3.85 5.99 -6.19
C VAL A 218 -4.05 5.21 -7.49
N GLN A 219 -5.29 5.08 -7.96
CA GLN A 219 -5.54 4.40 -9.25
C GLN A 219 -4.77 5.07 -10.39
N TYR A 220 -4.85 6.41 -10.48
CA TYR A 220 -4.16 7.15 -11.53
C TYR A 220 -2.65 7.01 -11.45
N MET A 221 -2.07 7.15 -10.25
CA MET A 221 -0.62 7.01 -10.02
C MET A 221 -0.08 5.65 -10.46
N PHE A 222 -0.82 4.58 -10.19
CA PHE A 222 -0.34 3.22 -10.46
C PHE A 222 -0.72 2.68 -11.84
N THR A 223 -1.79 3.18 -12.47
CA THR A 223 -2.29 2.61 -13.73
C THR A 223 -2.45 3.63 -14.86
N HIS A 224 -2.28 4.93 -14.55
CA HIS A 224 -2.62 6.04 -15.45
C HIS A 224 -4.08 6.01 -15.93
N LYS A 225 -4.94 5.35 -15.17
CA LYS A 225 -6.38 5.20 -15.44
C LYS A 225 -7.13 5.29 -14.13
N VAL A 226 -8.37 5.78 -14.20
CA VAL A 226 -9.31 5.72 -13.09
C VAL A 226 -10.48 4.81 -13.49
N ASN A 227 -10.99 4.05 -12.54
CA ASN A 227 -12.06 3.08 -12.79
C ASN A 227 -13.44 3.77 -12.74
N THR A 228 -13.65 4.68 -13.70
CA THR A 228 -14.90 5.41 -13.84
C THR A 228 -15.05 5.91 -15.27
N TRP A 229 -16.29 5.95 -15.74
CA TRP A 229 -16.66 6.39 -17.10
C TRP A 229 -17.53 7.64 -17.10
N ASP A 230 -17.93 8.13 -15.94
CA ASP A 230 -18.93 9.19 -15.82
C ASP A 230 -18.29 10.55 -15.53
N GLY A 231 -18.87 11.62 -16.07
CA GLY A 231 -18.45 13.01 -15.83
C GLY A 231 -18.49 13.44 -14.34
N GLU A 232 -19.02 12.59 -13.46
CA GLU A 232 -18.97 12.74 -12.00
C GLU A 232 -17.55 12.76 -11.43
N VAL A 233 -16.54 12.37 -12.22
CA VAL A 233 -15.12 12.45 -11.79
C VAL A 233 -14.65 13.89 -11.73
N ALA A 234 -15.10 14.74 -12.63
CA ALA A 234 -14.71 16.14 -12.66
C ALA A 234 -14.94 16.79 -11.28
N GLU A 235 -16.09 16.53 -10.64
CA GLU A 235 -16.40 17.05 -9.30
C GLU A 235 -15.39 16.66 -8.21
N TYR A 236 -14.59 15.59 -8.42
CA TYR A 236 -13.61 15.09 -7.46
C TYR A 236 -12.16 15.37 -7.85
N MET A 237 -11.91 15.83 -9.08
CA MET A 237 -10.59 16.09 -9.62
C MET A 237 -10.30 17.59 -9.84
N GLU A 238 -11.30 18.43 -9.78
CA GLU A 238 -11.21 19.89 -9.67
C GLU A 238 -11.01 20.31 -8.20
#